data_473ae562ae54db83892ac72e89c81b05
#
_entry.id   473ae562ae54db83892ac72e89c81b05
#
_cell.length_a   1.000
_cell.length_b   1.000
_cell.length_c   1.000
_cell.angle_alpha   90.00
_cell.angle_beta   90.00
_cell.angle_gamma   90.00
#
_symmetry.space_group_name_H-M   'P 1'
#
loop_
_entity.id
_entity.type
_entity.pdbx_description
1 polymer ?
#
loop_
_entity_poly.entity_id
_entity_poly.type
_entity_poly.pdbx_seq_one_letter_code
_entity_poly.pdbx_strand_id
1 'polypeptide(L)'
;MTCPHCGAENRSNASVCRLCHHIFQETPETERFKQKWGKSTDFYRQISTNKRNSWVLISAIILLLSAIGYLFGETWGHGYGLSGLSIAGILCIVMSLISYYSGSRLILTMSGAKEVSKDEMPQLFNIVEEMSIASGLPFPKIFIIEDSAPNAFATGRDPQHSVIAVTRGLLDKLNRDELQGVIAHEMSHIRNYDIRYATLVGILVGVIALLCDFFLRTLRFSGLRKRDRDKGSAQIQIILFVLGLMLAILAPFFAKMLQMAVSRQREFLADSSGVELTRNPSGLASALEKISKDSEPLEVANRATQHLYIVNPIKQFSMKSSALMSTHPPIEARINILKSMLR
;
A
#
# COMPACT_ATOMS: atom_id res chain seq x y z
N MET A 1 28.67 25.06 9.66
CA MET A 1 29.38 24.56 8.46
C MET A 1 28.41 24.40 7.30
N THR A 2 28.88 24.69 6.10
CA THR A 2 28.05 24.56 4.89
C THR A 2 28.13 23.13 4.35
N CYS A 3 27.03 22.56 4.00
CA CYS A 3 26.99 21.19 3.43
C CYS A 3 27.58 21.20 2.00
N PRO A 4 28.59 20.36 1.70
CA PRO A 4 29.19 20.31 0.37
C PRO A 4 28.24 19.70 -0.69
N HIS A 5 27.17 19.03 -0.28
CA HIS A 5 26.26 18.37 -1.20
C HIS A 5 25.08 19.25 -1.61
N CYS A 6 24.51 20.06 -0.70
CA CYS A 6 23.32 20.88 -0.98
C CYS A 6 23.45 22.35 -0.62
N GLY A 7 24.60 22.81 -0.14
CA GLY A 7 24.86 24.22 0.23
C GLY A 7 24.18 24.68 1.52
N ALA A 8 23.45 23.84 2.23
CA ALA A 8 22.72 24.22 3.44
C ALA A 8 23.67 24.52 4.60
N GLU A 9 23.40 25.58 5.35
CA GLU A 9 24.12 25.88 6.59
C GLU A 9 23.67 24.91 7.71
N ASN A 10 24.66 24.34 8.39
CA ASN A 10 24.48 23.44 9.50
C ASN A 10 25.24 23.90 10.73
N ARG A 11 24.89 23.41 11.91
CA ARG A 11 25.68 23.70 13.13
C ARG A 11 27.11 23.16 12.96
N SER A 12 28.07 23.78 13.62
CA SER A 12 29.48 23.40 13.52
C SER A 12 29.82 21.98 13.96
N ASN A 13 28.97 21.41 14.82
CA ASN A 13 29.09 20.06 15.38
C ASN A 13 28.04 19.05 14.79
N ALA A 14 27.34 19.40 13.72
CA ALA A 14 26.40 18.52 13.12
C ALA A 14 27.09 17.30 12.49
N SER A 15 26.67 16.10 12.81
CA SER A 15 27.15 14.85 12.18
C SER A 15 26.47 14.56 10.84
N VAL A 16 25.28 15.15 10.61
CA VAL A 16 24.46 14.94 9.41
C VAL A 16 23.89 16.28 8.96
N CYS A 17 23.82 16.51 7.65
CA CYS A 17 23.17 17.68 7.08
C CYS A 17 21.67 17.69 7.37
N ARG A 18 21.17 18.81 7.88
CA ARG A 18 19.75 19.00 8.20
C ARG A 18 18.82 18.99 6.96
N LEU A 19 19.37 19.23 5.77
CA LEU A 19 18.57 19.36 4.55
C LEU A 19 18.63 18.12 3.66
N CYS A 20 19.83 17.61 3.35
CA CYS A 20 20.01 16.49 2.41
C CYS A 20 20.52 15.22 3.08
N HIS A 21 20.63 15.21 4.41
CA HIS A 21 21.15 14.09 5.21
C HIS A 21 22.57 13.61 4.84
N HIS A 22 23.35 14.45 4.13
CA HIS A 22 24.76 14.17 3.91
C HIS A 22 25.49 14.04 5.25
N ILE A 23 26.23 12.95 5.46
CA ILE A 23 26.92 12.65 6.70
C ILE A 23 28.26 13.37 6.69
N PHE A 24 28.48 14.27 7.65
CA PHE A 24 29.75 15.00 7.80
C PHE A 24 30.79 14.23 8.61
N GLN A 25 30.33 13.47 9.62
CA GLN A 25 31.18 12.64 10.46
C GLN A 25 30.54 11.27 10.67
N GLU A 26 31.31 10.22 10.46
CA GLU A 26 30.87 8.85 10.74
C GLU A 26 30.94 8.62 12.26
N THR A 27 29.76 8.49 12.86
CA THR A 27 29.62 8.08 14.25
C THR A 27 29.11 6.61 14.29
N PRO A 28 29.31 5.89 15.39
CA PRO A 28 28.75 4.54 15.52
C PRO A 28 27.22 4.48 15.30
N GLU A 29 26.52 5.56 15.57
CA GLU A 29 25.08 5.69 15.30
C GLU A 29 24.81 5.89 13.82
N THR A 30 25.58 6.72 13.10
CA THR A 30 25.45 6.91 11.65
C THR A 30 25.88 5.67 10.87
N GLU A 31 26.87 4.91 11.36
CA GLU A 31 27.23 3.60 10.79
C GLU A 31 26.11 2.57 11.00
N ARG A 32 25.52 2.50 12.20
CA ARG A 32 24.33 1.65 12.46
C ARG A 32 23.14 2.07 11.59
N PHE A 33 22.96 3.38 11.35
CA PHE A 33 21.95 3.91 10.45
C PHE A 33 22.23 3.50 9.00
N LYS A 34 23.48 3.67 8.50
CA LYS A 34 23.90 3.19 7.18
C LYS A 34 23.74 1.69 7.02
N GLN A 35 24.12 0.92 7.99
CA GLN A 35 24.05 -0.54 7.98
C GLN A 35 22.61 -1.07 8.05
N LYS A 36 21.75 -0.40 8.80
CA LYS A 36 20.34 -0.76 9.00
C LYS A 36 19.41 -0.21 7.92
N TRP A 37 19.74 0.96 7.34
CA TRP A 37 18.90 1.72 6.41
C TRP A 37 19.63 2.12 5.12
N GLY A 38 20.84 1.64 4.95
CA GLY A 38 21.82 2.06 3.99
C GLY A 38 21.41 2.09 2.54
N LYS A 39 21.78 3.13 1.90
CA LYS A 39 21.75 3.72 0.57
C LYS A 39 20.67 4.80 0.49
N SER A 40 21.13 6.05 0.36
CA SER A 40 20.28 7.18 -0.04
C SER A 40 19.44 6.73 -1.25
N THR A 41 18.15 6.54 -1.04
CA THR A 41 17.23 6.15 -2.11
C THR A 41 17.00 7.42 -2.94
N ASP A 42 17.61 7.48 -4.11
CA ASP A 42 17.35 8.51 -5.10
C ASP A 42 15.85 8.40 -5.49
N PHE A 43 15.12 9.50 -5.38
CA PHE A 43 13.71 9.63 -5.73
C PHE A 43 13.42 9.11 -7.15
N TYR A 44 14.25 9.48 -8.11
CA TYR A 44 14.10 9.06 -9.51
C TYR A 44 14.23 7.53 -9.65
N ARG A 45 15.14 6.95 -8.88
CA ARG A 45 15.32 5.50 -8.82
C ARG A 45 14.11 4.82 -8.19
N GLN A 46 13.51 5.40 -7.16
CA GLN A 46 12.29 4.86 -6.54
C GLN A 46 11.12 4.90 -7.50
N ILE A 47 10.89 6.03 -8.18
CA ILE A 47 9.83 6.18 -9.19
C ILE A 47 10.02 5.15 -10.31
N SER A 48 11.22 5.01 -10.88
CA SER A 48 11.48 4.04 -11.94
C SER A 48 11.29 2.60 -11.47
N THR A 49 11.70 2.30 -10.24
CA THR A 49 11.52 0.99 -9.61
C THR A 49 10.03 0.67 -9.40
N ASN A 50 9.25 1.59 -8.89
CA ASN A 50 7.81 1.39 -8.67
C ASN A 50 7.07 1.20 -10.00
N LYS A 51 7.38 2.01 -11.00
CA LYS A 51 6.82 1.84 -12.35
C LYS A 51 7.15 0.47 -12.93
N ARG A 52 8.42 0.06 -12.88
CA ARG A 52 8.86 -1.26 -13.35
C ARG A 52 8.20 -2.40 -12.58
N ASN A 53 8.19 -2.33 -11.26
CA ASN A 53 7.61 -3.37 -10.41
C ASN A 53 6.12 -3.54 -10.64
N SER A 54 5.39 -2.47 -10.93
CA SER A 54 3.96 -2.55 -11.29
C SER A 54 3.76 -3.38 -12.58
N TRP A 55 4.57 -3.15 -13.62
CA TRP A 55 4.49 -3.91 -14.86
C TRP A 55 4.96 -5.36 -14.69
N VAL A 56 6.04 -5.59 -13.93
CA VAL A 56 6.52 -6.95 -13.60
C VAL A 56 5.43 -7.73 -12.86
N LEU A 57 4.75 -7.09 -11.92
CA LEU A 57 3.64 -7.68 -11.17
C LEU A 57 2.50 -8.11 -12.10
N ILE A 58 2.03 -7.21 -12.95
CA ILE A 58 0.95 -7.50 -13.90
C ILE A 58 1.35 -8.67 -14.81
N SER A 59 2.55 -8.62 -15.39
CA SER A 59 3.06 -9.66 -16.29
C SER A 59 3.16 -11.02 -15.60
N ALA A 60 3.71 -11.04 -14.38
CA ALA A 60 3.85 -12.27 -13.60
C ALA A 60 2.49 -12.92 -13.29
N ILE A 61 1.47 -12.11 -12.97
CA ILE A 61 0.12 -12.60 -12.70
C ILE A 61 -0.53 -13.13 -13.96
N ILE A 62 -0.40 -12.41 -15.09
CA ILE A 62 -0.95 -12.86 -16.37
C ILE A 62 -0.35 -14.22 -16.76
N LEU A 63 0.99 -14.34 -16.71
CA LEU A 63 1.69 -15.59 -17.03
C LEU A 63 1.25 -16.73 -16.14
N LEU A 64 1.18 -16.49 -14.83
CA LEU A 64 0.82 -17.51 -13.85
C LEU A 64 -0.60 -18.01 -14.05
N LEU A 65 -1.58 -17.11 -14.16
CA LEU A 65 -2.98 -17.47 -14.34
C LEU A 65 -3.25 -18.08 -15.73
N SER A 66 -2.51 -17.66 -16.76
CA SER A 66 -2.56 -18.29 -18.07
C SER A 66 -2.01 -19.72 -18.03
N ALA A 67 -0.91 -19.95 -17.32
CA ALA A 67 -0.38 -21.32 -17.12
C ALA A 67 -1.38 -22.21 -16.36
N ILE A 68 -2.05 -21.68 -15.34
CA ILE A 68 -3.13 -22.37 -14.64
C ILE A 68 -4.27 -22.70 -15.60
N GLY A 69 -4.67 -21.73 -16.43
CA GLY A 69 -5.70 -21.94 -17.46
C GLY A 69 -5.34 -23.03 -18.45
N TYR A 70 -4.06 -23.10 -18.86
CA TYR A 70 -3.57 -24.20 -19.71
C TYR A 70 -3.74 -25.56 -19.04
N LEU A 71 -3.23 -25.69 -17.82
CA LEU A 71 -3.33 -26.96 -17.08
C LEU A 71 -4.78 -27.37 -16.85
N PHE A 72 -5.65 -26.40 -16.55
CA PHE A 72 -7.08 -26.65 -16.38
C PHE A 72 -7.74 -27.12 -17.68
N GLY A 73 -7.40 -26.49 -18.80
CA GLY A 73 -7.90 -26.89 -20.12
C GLY A 73 -7.54 -28.34 -20.47
N GLU A 74 -6.30 -28.77 -20.22
CA GLU A 74 -5.83 -30.13 -20.46
C GLU A 74 -6.57 -31.18 -19.60
N THR A 75 -7.07 -30.80 -18.41
CA THR A 75 -7.88 -31.73 -17.58
C THR A 75 -9.27 -32.00 -18.17
N TRP A 76 -9.79 -31.11 -19.00
CA TRP A 76 -11.10 -31.30 -19.66
C TRP A 76 -11.02 -32.17 -20.92
N GLY A 77 -9.85 -32.22 -21.55
CA GLY A 77 -9.58 -33.07 -22.70
C GLY A 77 -8.27 -32.70 -23.40
N HIS A 78 -7.61 -33.69 -23.99
CA HIS A 78 -6.39 -33.45 -24.75
C HIS A 78 -6.58 -32.39 -25.85
N GLY A 79 -5.74 -31.34 -25.83
CA GLY A 79 -5.77 -30.25 -26.81
C GLY A 79 -6.57 -29.02 -26.37
N TYR A 80 -7.30 -29.05 -25.25
CA TYR A 80 -8.02 -27.87 -24.72
C TYR A 80 -7.09 -26.93 -23.91
N GLY A 81 -5.85 -27.29 -23.65
CA GLY A 81 -4.90 -26.46 -22.91
C GLY A 81 -4.70 -25.08 -23.52
N LEU A 82 -4.54 -24.98 -24.85
CA LEU A 82 -4.41 -23.69 -25.53
C LEU A 82 -5.66 -22.81 -25.39
N SER A 83 -6.84 -23.40 -25.44
CA SER A 83 -8.10 -22.67 -25.21
C SER A 83 -8.19 -22.18 -23.76
N GLY A 84 -7.83 -23.00 -22.78
CA GLY A 84 -7.78 -22.62 -21.38
C GLY A 84 -6.78 -21.50 -21.11
N LEU A 85 -5.57 -21.58 -21.70
CA LEU A 85 -4.56 -20.52 -21.63
C LEU A 85 -5.08 -19.20 -22.20
N SER A 86 -5.70 -19.26 -23.38
CA SER A 86 -6.21 -18.07 -24.07
C SER A 86 -7.32 -17.39 -23.27
N ILE A 87 -8.29 -18.16 -22.78
CA ILE A 87 -9.40 -17.63 -21.99
C ILE A 87 -8.87 -17.01 -20.69
N ALA A 88 -8.02 -17.73 -19.94
CA ALA A 88 -7.44 -17.21 -18.70
C ALA A 88 -6.58 -15.98 -18.95
N GLY A 89 -5.76 -15.95 -20.01
CA GLY A 89 -4.95 -14.82 -20.39
C GLY A 89 -5.79 -13.58 -20.70
N ILE A 90 -6.84 -13.73 -21.51
CA ILE A 90 -7.76 -12.63 -21.84
C ILE A 90 -8.45 -12.10 -20.57
N LEU A 91 -8.97 -12.98 -19.73
CA LEU A 91 -9.60 -12.59 -18.47
C LEU A 91 -8.63 -11.82 -17.57
N CYS A 92 -7.37 -12.29 -17.47
CA CYS A 92 -6.35 -11.59 -16.68
C CYS A 92 -5.99 -10.23 -17.24
N ILE A 93 -5.90 -10.08 -18.54
CA ILE A 93 -5.66 -8.78 -19.18
C ILE A 93 -6.83 -7.84 -18.87
N VAL A 94 -8.07 -8.28 -19.06
CA VAL A 94 -9.27 -7.48 -18.77
C VAL A 94 -9.31 -7.08 -17.29
N MET A 95 -9.09 -8.02 -16.37
CA MET A 95 -9.03 -7.73 -14.93
C MET A 95 -7.92 -6.76 -14.56
N SER A 96 -6.74 -6.89 -15.18
CA SER A 96 -5.62 -5.97 -14.98
C SER A 96 -5.95 -4.55 -15.47
N LEU A 97 -6.62 -4.43 -16.61
CA LEU A 97 -7.09 -3.13 -17.13
C LEU A 97 -8.14 -2.51 -16.20
N ILE A 98 -9.12 -3.29 -15.75
CA ILE A 98 -10.12 -2.83 -14.77
C ILE A 98 -9.43 -2.37 -13.49
N SER A 99 -8.49 -3.16 -12.97
CA SER A 99 -7.71 -2.80 -11.78
C SER A 99 -6.92 -1.51 -11.97
N TYR A 100 -6.29 -1.34 -13.13
CA TYR A 100 -5.49 -0.16 -13.43
C TYR A 100 -6.34 1.13 -13.58
N TYR A 101 -7.47 1.05 -14.29
CA TYR A 101 -8.31 2.23 -14.57
C TYR A 101 -9.36 2.51 -13.50
N SER A 102 -9.89 1.48 -12.86
CA SER A 102 -11.01 1.60 -11.90
C SER A 102 -10.61 1.25 -10.46
N GLY A 103 -9.34 0.90 -10.23
CA GLY A 103 -8.89 0.38 -8.95
C GLY A 103 -9.06 1.35 -7.79
N SER A 104 -8.74 2.63 -7.98
CA SER A 104 -8.96 3.66 -6.95
C SER A 104 -10.44 3.81 -6.62
N ARG A 105 -11.32 3.81 -7.65
CA ARG A 105 -12.76 3.89 -7.42
C ARG A 105 -13.28 2.69 -6.62
N LEU A 106 -12.79 1.49 -6.92
CA LEU A 106 -13.16 0.28 -6.19
C LEU A 106 -12.74 0.37 -4.71
N ILE A 107 -11.50 0.80 -4.43
CA ILE A 107 -11.00 1.00 -3.07
C ILE A 107 -11.85 2.02 -2.32
N LEU A 108 -12.16 3.16 -2.93
CA LEU A 108 -12.97 4.21 -2.32
C LEU A 108 -14.39 3.71 -2.00
N THR A 109 -15.01 2.98 -2.92
CA THR A 109 -16.34 2.37 -2.69
C THR A 109 -16.30 1.36 -1.55
N MET A 110 -15.28 0.50 -1.50
CA MET A 110 -15.10 -0.48 -0.42
C MET A 110 -14.83 0.17 0.93
N SER A 111 -14.26 1.37 0.95
CA SER A 111 -14.00 2.16 2.16
C SER A 111 -15.14 3.13 2.49
N GLY A 112 -16.24 3.12 1.77
CA GLY A 112 -17.36 4.03 1.99
C GLY A 112 -17.02 5.52 1.82
N ALA A 113 -15.94 5.81 1.08
CA ALA A 113 -15.45 7.17 0.91
C ALA A 113 -16.35 7.99 -0.02
N LYS A 114 -16.63 9.25 0.35
CA LYS A 114 -17.44 10.20 -0.41
C LYS A 114 -16.59 11.38 -0.86
N GLU A 115 -16.70 11.76 -2.13
CA GLU A 115 -16.04 12.97 -2.66
C GLU A 115 -16.64 14.21 -1.99
N VAL A 116 -15.80 15.14 -1.59
CA VAL A 116 -16.22 16.38 -0.92
C VAL A 116 -15.73 17.60 -1.69
N SER A 117 -16.45 18.71 -1.51
CA SER A 117 -16.14 20.00 -2.12
C SER A 117 -15.35 20.91 -1.18
N LYS A 118 -14.77 21.99 -1.76
CA LYS A 118 -14.02 23.00 -0.98
C LYS A 118 -14.92 23.70 0.05
N ASP A 119 -16.19 23.91 -0.29
CA ASP A 119 -17.15 24.59 0.59
C ASP A 119 -17.50 23.74 1.82
N GLU A 120 -17.48 22.40 1.67
CA GLU A 120 -17.76 21.49 2.79
C GLU A 120 -16.57 21.33 3.73
N MET A 121 -15.32 21.35 3.17
CA MET A 121 -14.10 21.09 3.92
C MET A 121 -12.97 22.08 3.60
N PRO A 122 -13.16 23.40 3.83
CA PRO A 122 -12.22 24.43 3.37
C PRO A 122 -10.82 24.27 3.95
N GLN A 123 -10.69 23.87 5.22
CA GLN A 123 -9.39 23.68 5.86
C GLN A 123 -8.58 22.54 5.20
N LEU A 124 -9.24 21.40 4.94
CA LEU A 124 -8.58 20.26 4.29
C LEU A 124 -8.15 20.61 2.87
N PHE A 125 -9.03 21.28 2.10
CA PHE A 125 -8.71 21.72 0.75
C PHE A 125 -7.51 22.67 0.72
N ASN A 126 -7.45 23.64 1.63
CA ASN A 126 -6.32 24.58 1.72
C ASN A 126 -5.00 23.85 2.02
N ILE A 127 -5.00 22.89 2.94
CA ILE A 127 -3.81 22.08 3.27
C ILE A 127 -3.36 21.27 2.06
N VAL A 128 -4.29 20.60 1.36
CA VAL A 128 -3.96 19.81 0.18
C VAL A 128 -3.44 20.71 -0.96
N GLU A 129 -4.02 21.91 -1.14
CA GLU A 129 -3.56 22.89 -2.12
C GLU A 129 -2.13 23.38 -1.82
N GLU A 130 -1.84 23.72 -0.57
CA GLU A 130 -0.49 24.07 -0.11
C GLU A 130 0.52 22.95 -0.42
N MET A 131 0.16 21.70 -0.12
CA MET A 131 1.05 20.57 -0.36
C MET A 131 1.17 20.24 -1.85
N SER A 132 0.15 20.47 -2.65
CA SER A 132 0.20 20.33 -4.12
C SER A 132 1.18 21.34 -4.72
N ILE A 133 1.11 22.60 -4.29
CA ILE A 133 2.05 23.66 -4.71
C ILE A 133 3.48 23.32 -4.27
N ALA A 134 3.67 22.94 -2.99
CA ALA A 134 4.97 22.62 -2.44
C ALA A 134 5.64 21.42 -3.13
N SER A 135 4.86 20.41 -3.51
CA SER A 135 5.37 19.20 -4.17
C SER A 135 5.47 19.31 -5.69
N GLY A 136 4.85 20.33 -6.30
CA GLY A 136 4.71 20.46 -7.75
C GLY A 136 3.81 19.41 -8.40
N LEU A 137 2.89 18.82 -7.62
CA LEU A 137 1.97 17.80 -8.10
C LEU A 137 0.60 18.40 -8.45
N PRO A 138 -0.14 17.77 -9.38
CA PRO A 138 -1.54 18.12 -9.61
C PRO A 138 -2.36 17.95 -8.32
N PHE A 139 -3.39 18.78 -8.17
CA PHE A 139 -4.31 18.69 -7.04
C PHE A 139 -5.08 17.36 -7.05
N PRO A 140 -4.95 16.50 -6.03
CA PRO A 140 -5.66 15.23 -5.95
C PRO A 140 -7.14 15.45 -5.60
N LYS A 141 -8.00 14.52 -6.00
CA LYS A 141 -9.38 14.51 -5.50
C LYS A 141 -9.40 14.17 -4.01
N ILE A 142 -10.31 14.79 -3.28
CA ILE A 142 -10.42 14.63 -1.83
C ILE A 142 -11.71 13.87 -1.49
N PHE A 143 -11.56 12.86 -0.63
CA PHE A 143 -12.65 12.03 -0.15
C PHE A 143 -12.65 11.96 1.38
N ILE A 144 -13.83 11.87 1.96
CA ILE A 144 -14.05 11.66 3.40
C ILE A 144 -14.65 10.27 3.62
N ILE A 145 -14.15 9.61 4.66
CA ILE A 145 -14.70 8.37 5.20
C ILE A 145 -15.36 8.71 6.53
N GLU A 146 -16.63 8.41 6.67
CA GLU A 146 -17.39 8.62 7.91
C GLU A 146 -17.07 7.53 8.93
N ASP A 147 -15.88 7.63 9.53
CA ASP A 147 -15.36 6.70 10.55
C ASP A 147 -14.63 7.53 11.62
N SER A 148 -14.84 7.19 12.91
CA SER A 148 -14.29 7.92 14.06
C SER A 148 -12.83 7.57 14.33
N ALA A 149 -12.33 6.44 13.80
CA ALA A 149 -10.92 6.07 13.92
C ALA A 149 -10.05 6.98 13.02
N PRO A 150 -8.97 7.57 13.56
CA PRO A 150 -8.14 8.50 12.79
C PRO A 150 -7.25 7.74 11.79
N ASN A 151 -7.47 7.97 10.51
CA ASN A 151 -6.63 7.39 9.45
C ASN A 151 -6.72 8.17 8.14
N ALA A 152 -5.77 7.93 7.22
CA ALA A 152 -5.75 8.47 5.87
C ALA A 152 -5.06 7.49 4.92
N PHE A 153 -5.31 7.66 3.63
CA PHE A 153 -4.55 6.99 2.57
C PHE A 153 -4.63 7.74 1.25
N ALA A 154 -3.60 7.54 0.42
CA ALA A 154 -3.62 7.94 -0.98
C ALA A 154 -3.80 6.72 -1.89
N THR A 155 -4.52 6.89 -3.00
CA THR A 155 -4.72 5.88 -4.03
C THR A 155 -4.74 6.52 -5.42
N GLY A 156 -4.56 5.72 -6.46
CA GLY A 156 -4.54 6.20 -7.83
C GLY A 156 -3.59 5.43 -8.72
N ARG A 157 -3.65 5.70 -10.04
CA ARG A 157 -2.74 5.08 -11.01
C ARG A 157 -1.51 5.93 -11.34
N ASP A 158 -1.61 7.24 -11.16
CA ASP A 158 -0.58 8.23 -11.40
C ASP A 158 -0.92 9.55 -10.66
N PRO A 159 0.00 10.53 -10.60
CA PRO A 159 -0.28 11.81 -9.93
C PRO A 159 -1.48 12.59 -10.50
N GLN A 160 -1.75 12.47 -11.81
CA GLN A 160 -2.90 13.16 -12.45
C GLN A 160 -4.24 12.52 -12.06
N HIS A 161 -4.22 11.26 -11.66
CA HIS A 161 -5.41 10.49 -11.28
C HIS A 161 -5.27 10.00 -9.85
N SER A 162 -4.79 10.87 -8.97
CA SER A 162 -4.60 10.58 -7.54
C SER A 162 -5.78 11.04 -6.72
N VAL A 163 -5.96 10.37 -5.60
CA VAL A 163 -7.01 10.63 -4.63
C VAL A 163 -6.41 10.53 -3.23
N ILE A 164 -6.81 11.45 -2.34
CA ILE A 164 -6.53 11.37 -0.91
C ILE A 164 -7.86 11.14 -0.20
N ALA A 165 -7.92 10.12 0.64
CA ALA A 165 -9.06 9.84 1.51
C ALA A 165 -8.63 9.98 2.97
N VAL A 166 -9.42 10.71 3.75
CA VAL A 166 -9.21 10.92 5.19
C VAL A 166 -10.47 10.53 5.96
N THR A 167 -10.31 10.00 7.17
CA THR A 167 -11.44 9.72 8.03
C THR A 167 -11.91 10.99 8.76
N ARG A 168 -13.19 11.01 9.15
CA ARG A 168 -13.75 12.07 10.00
C ARG A 168 -12.95 12.20 11.29
N GLY A 169 -12.66 11.06 11.93
CA GLY A 169 -11.90 11.02 13.17
C GLY A 169 -10.47 11.58 13.05
N LEU A 170 -9.84 11.51 11.87
CA LEU A 170 -8.56 12.17 11.64
C LEU A 170 -8.71 13.70 11.70
N LEU A 171 -9.74 14.25 11.05
CA LEU A 171 -10.00 15.68 11.02
C LEU A 171 -10.37 16.24 12.41
N ASP A 172 -11.10 15.46 13.20
CA ASP A 172 -11.55 15.86 14.53
C ASP A 172 -10.42 15.82 15.58
N LYS A 173 -9.47 14.89 15.43
CA LYS A 173 -8.40 14.62 16.41
C LYS A 173 -7.08 15.36 16.12
N LEU A 174 -6.83 15.75 14.88
CA LEU A 174 -5.59 16.42 14.48
C LEU A 174 -5.78 17.95 14.34
N ASN A 175 -4.77 18.69 14.79
CA ASN A 175 -4.68 20.10 14.48
C ASN A 175 -4.17 20.34 13.05
N ARG A 176 -4.12 21.60 12.60
CA ARG A 176 -3.72 21.96 11.24
C ARG A 176 -2.31 21.46 10.87
N ASP A 177 -1.33 21.61 11.76
CA ASP A 177 0.07 21.25 11.49
C ASP A 177 0.24 19.72 11.43
N GLU A 178 -0.47 18.99 12.28
CA GLU A 178 -0.51 17.54 12.29
C GLU A 178 -1.16 16.98 11.02
N LEU A 179 -2.30 17.56 10.63
CA LEU A 179 -3.01 17.19 9.40
C LEU A 179 -2.15 17.52 8.16
N GLN A 180 -1.46 18.66 8.14
CA GLN A 180 -0.53 19.03 7.09
C GLN A 180 0.61 18.00 6.97
N GLY A 181 1.15 17.52 8.08
CA GLY A 181 2.15 16.46 8.12
C GLY A 181 1.66 15.15 7.49
N VAL A 182 0.43 14.73 7.82
CA VAL A 182 -0.20 13.53 7.24
C VAL A 182 -0.44 13.70 5.74
N ILE A 183 -1.00 14.83 5.31
CA ILE A 183 -1.24 15.09 3.88
C ILE A 183 0.07 15.16 3.10
N ALA A 184 1.12 15.74 3.65
CA ALA A 184 2.44 15.77 3.02
C ALA A 184 3.05 14.35 2.86
N HIS A 185 2.83 13.48 3.83
CA HIS A 185 3.20 12.07 3.75
C HIS A 185 2.45 11.36 2.60
N GLU A 186 1.13 11.53 2.51
CA GLU A 186 0.32 10.97 1.43
C GLU A 186 0.71 11.53 0.04
N MET A 187 1.00 12.83 -0.05
CA MET A 187 1.50 13.47 -1.28
C MET A 187 2.84 12.88 -1.71
N SER A 188 3.68 12.43 -0.78
CA SER A 188 4.95 11.76 -1.08
C SER A 188 4.73 10.40 -1.75
N HIS A 189 3.73 9.63 -1.32
CA HIS A 189 3.35 8.37 -1.98
C HIS A 189 2.81 8.60 -3.40
N ILE A 190 2.07 9.69 -3.63
CA ILE A 190 1.63 10.12 -4.96
C ILE A 190 2.82 10.41 -5.85
N ARG A 191 3.77 11.26 -5.37
CA ARG A 191 4.98 11.65 -6.08
C ARG A 191 5.82 10.46 -6.52
N ASN A 192 5.96 9.46 -5.65
CA ASN A 192 6.81 8.29 -5.86
C ASN A 192 6.13 7.16 -6.64
N TYR A 193 4.87 7.32 -7.06
CA TYR A 193 4.06 6.26 -7.69
C TYR A 193 3.85 5.02 -6.80
N ASP A 194 4.01 5.16 -5.49
CA ASP A 194 3.70 4.10 -4.53
C ASP A 194 2.22 3.74 -4.61
N ILE A 195 1.34 4.74 -4.80
CA ILE A 195 -0.10 4.58 -4.94
C ILE A 195 -0.48 3.59 -6.05
N ARG A 196 0.18 3.64 -7.21
CA ARG A 196 -0.08 2.71 -8.32
C ARG A 196 0.18 1.28 -7.90
N TYR A 197 1.38 1.04 -7.37
CA TYR A 197 1.80 -0.30 -6.97
C TYR A 197 0.92 -0.85 -5.86
N ALA A 198 0.65 -0.06 -4.83
CA ALA A 198 -0.20 -0.44 -3.71
C ALA A 198 -1.64 -0.75 -4.14
N THR A 199 -2.23 0.10 -5.01
CA THR A 199 -3.58 -0.10 -5.55
C THR A 199 -3.68 -1.41 -6.35
N LEU A 200 -2.74 -1.67 -7.25
CA LEU A 200 -2.71 -2.90 -8.05
C LEU A 200 -2.57 -4.13 -7.17
N VAL A 201 -1.63 -4.11 -6.23
CA VAL A 201 -1.43 -5.24 -5.29
C VAL A 201 -2.68 -5.47 -4.45
N GLY A 202 -3.28 -4.43 -3.90
CA GLY A 202 -4.47 -4.55 -3.06
C GLY A 202 -5.63 -5.23 -3.77
N ILE A 203 -5.93 -4.81 -4.99
CA ILE A 203 -7.02 -5.39 -5.78
C ILE A 203 -6.72 -6.83 -6.17
N LEU A 204 -5.51 -7.10 -6.67
CA LEU A 204 -5.14 -8.45 -7.10
C LEU A 204 -5.12 -9.45 -5.95
N VAL A 205 -4.60 -9.04 -4.78
CA VAL A 205 -4.66 -9.87 -3.55
C VAL A 205 -6.11 -10.04 -3.09
N GLY A 206 -6.93 -8.99 -3.17
CA GLY A 206 -8.35 -9.05 -2.83
C GLY A 206 -9.10 -10.06 -3.70
N VAL A 207 -8.91 -10.03 -5.02
CA VAL A 207 -9.52 -10.98 -5.96
C VAL A 207 -9.10 -12.42 -5.64
N ILE A 208 -7.83 -12.66 -5.35
CA ILE A 208 -7.35 -14.00 -5.01
C ILE A 208 -7.93 -14.48 -3.68
N ALA A 209 -8.01 -13.61 -2.68
CA ALA A 209 -8.64 -13.95 -1.41
C ALA A 209 -10.12 -14.35 -1.59
N LEU A 210 -10.86 -13.60 -2.42
CA LEU A 210 -12.26 -13.93 -2.76
C LEU A 210 -12.37 -15.26 -3.50
N LEU A 211 -11.47 -15.54 -4.44
CA LEU A 211 -11.45 -16.83 -5.15
C LEU A 211 -11.14 -17.99 -4.19
N CYS A 212 -10.19 -17.81 -3.28
CA CYS A 212 -9.88 -18.81 -2.24
C CYS A 212 -11.09 -19.05 -1.33
N ASP A 213 -11.75 -18.00 -0.85
CA ASP A 213 -12.93 -18.11 0.01
C ASP A 213 -14.10 -18.80 -0.71
N PHE A 214 -14.37 -18.44 -1.96
CA PHE A 214 -15.38 -19.08 -2.79
C PHE A 214 -15.08 -20.57 -2.96
N PHE A 215 -13.83 -20.89 -3.26
CA PHE A 215 -13.38 -22.26 -3.45
C PHE A 215 -13.52 -23.11 -2.15
N LEU A 216 -13.04 -22.59 -1.01
CA LEU A 216 -13.15 -23.28 0.27
C LEU A 216 -14.62 -23.50 0.67
N ARG A 217 -15.50 -22.54 0.39
CA ARG A 217 -16.96 -22.70 0.59
C ARG A 217 -17.51 -23.81 -0.29
N THR A 218 -17.15 -23.82 -1.57
CA THR A 218 -17.62 -24.86 -2.53
C THR A 218 -17.18 -26.25 -2.08
N LEU A 219 -15.93 -26.42 -1.61
CA LEU A 219 -15.44 -27.68 -1.07
C LEU A 219 -16.24 -28.14 0.16
N ARG A 220 -16.55 -27.23 1.10
CA ARG A 220 -17.34 -27.56 2.29
C ARG A 220 -18.74 -27.99 1.94
N PHE A 221 -19.38 -27.36 0.96
CA PHE A 221 -20.75 -27.74 0.53
C PHE A 221 -20.76 -28.99 -0.34
N SER A 222 -19.73 -29.26 -1.13
CA SER A 222 -19.61 -30.48 -1.95
C SER A 222 -19.32 -31.73 -1.13
N GLY A 223 -18.56 -31.59 -0.02
CA GLY A 223 -18.22 -32.72 0.88
C GLY A 223 -19.38 -33.26 1.71
N LEU A 224 -20.50 -32.54 1.82
CA LEU A 224 -21.67 -32.91 2.63
C LEU A 224 -22.75 -33.68 1.85
N ARG A 225 -22.67 -33.74 0.53
CA ARG A 225 -23.58 -34.58 -0.28
C ARG A 225 -22.91 -35.89 -0.69
N LYS A 226 -23.03 -36.85 0.18
CA LYS A 226 -22.90 -38.28 -0.16
C LYS A 226 -24.01 -38.61 -1.18
N ARG A 227 -23.74 -38.50 -2.46
CA ARG A 227 -24.63 -38.96 -3.48
C ARG A 227 -23.89 -39.50 -4.70
N ASP A 228 -24.08 -40.75 -4.97
CA ASP A 228 -23.85 -41.57 -6.14
C ASP A 228 -22.50 -41.40 -6.90
N ARG A 229 -21.79 -42.54 -6.93
CA ARG A 229 -20.58 -42.80 -7.72
C ARG A 229 -20.89 -42.76 -9.22
N ASP A 230 -21.10 -41.57 -9.78
CA ASP A 230 -21.05 -41.41 -11.21
C ASP A 230 -19.64 -40.90 -11.60
N LYS A 231 -19.09 -41.41 -12.70
CA LYS A 231 -17.74 -41.09 -13.18
C LYS A 231 -17.47 -39.56 -13.35
N GLY A 232 -18.52 -38.76 -13.51
CA GLY A 232 -18.44 -37.32 -13.58
C GLY A 232 -18.07 -36.61 -12.27
N SER A 233 -18.38 -37.20 -11.10
CA SER A 233 -18.08 -36.61 -9.80
C SER A 233 -16.58 -36.68 -9.43
N ALA A 234 -15.86 -37.71 -9.90
CA ALA A 234 -14.44 -37.89 -9.65
C ALA A 234 -13.59 -36.85 -10.41
N GLN A 235 -13.95 -36.51 -11.65
CA GLN A 235 -13.29 -35.49 -12.43
C GLN A 235 -13.45 -34.13 -11.78
N ILE A 236 -14.64 -33.76 -11.32
CA ILE A 236 -14.88 -32.49 -10.62
C ILE A 236 -14.07 -32.42 -9.31
N GLN A 237 -13.95 -33.52 -8.56
CA GLN A 237 -13.13 -33.56 -7.34
C GLN A 237 -11.64 -33.37 -7.63
N ILE A 238 -11.11 -33.97 -8.69
CA ILE A 238 -9.70 -33.78 -9.11
C ILE A 238 -9.46 -32.33 -9.52
N ILE A 239 -10.36 -31.73 -10.30
CA ILE A 239 -10.28 -30.32 -10.70
C ILE A 239 -10.27 -29.41 -9.47
N LEU A 240 -11.18 -29.62 -8.55
CA LEU A 240 -11.27 -28.87 -7.31
C LEU A 240 -10.02 -29.05 -6.43
N PHE A 241 -9.47 -30.26 -6.36
CA PHE A 241 -8.23 -30.53 -5.62
C PHE A 241 -7.04 -29.81 -6.24
N VAL A 242 -6.86 -29.88 -7.56
CA VAL A 242 -5.77 -29.19 -8.29
C VAL A 242 -5.90 -27.67 -8.12
N LEU A 243 -7.09 -27.12 -8.24
CA LEU A 243 -7.33 -25.68 -8.03
C LEU A 243 -7.00 -25.26 -6.59
N GLY A 244 -7.38 -26.07 -5.60
CA GLY A 244 -7.06 -25.84 -4.19
C GLY A 244 -5.56 -25.88 -3.90
N LEU A 245 -4.88 -26.87 -4.47
CA LEU A 245 -3.43 -26.99 -4.35
C LEU A 245 -2.71 -25.76 -4.99
N MET A 246 -3.17 -25.32 -6.15
CA MET A 246 -2.65 -24.14 -6.80
C MET A 246 -2.88 -22.87 -5.98
N LEU A 247 -4.09 -22.67 -5.45
CA LEU A 247 -4.38 -21.54 -4.56
C LEU A 247 -3.53 -21.59 -3.29
N ALA A 248 -3.28 -22.77 -2.72
CA ALA A 248 -2.41 -22.93 -1.56
C ALA A 248 -0.95 -22.57 -1.86
N ILE A 249 -0.44 -22.87 -3.05
CA ILE A 249 0.90 -22.49 -3.52
C ILE A 249 0.96 -20.98 -3.80
N LEU A 250 -0.10 -20.40 -4.35
CA LEU A 250 -0.17 -18.99 -4.73
C LEU A 250 -0.34 -18.05 -3.54
N ALA A 251 -1.08 -18.46 -2.50
CA ALA A 251 -1.33 -17.62 -1.33
C ALA A 251 -0.04 -17.07 -0.69
N PRO A 252 1.02 -17.86 -0.40
CA PRO A 252 2.27 -17.34 0.15
C PRO A 252 3.02 -16.43 -0.84
N PHE A 253 2.94 -16.68 -2.15
CA PHE A 253 3.54 -15.80 -3.16
C PHE A 253 2.86 -14.41 -3.15
N PHE A 254 1.53 -14.37 -3.12
CA PHE A 254 0.80 -13.10 -3.03
C PHE A 254 0.98 -12.41 -1.69
N ALA A 255 1.06 -13.15 -0.59
CA ALA A 255 1.42 -12.60 0.71
C ALA A 255 2.81 -11.93 0.68
N LYS A 256 3.78 -12.55 0.00
CA LYS A 256 5.11 -11.98 -0.22
C LYS A 256 5.09 -10.73 -1.09
N MET A 257 4.27 -10.71 -2.13
CA MET A 257 4.09 -9.54 -3.00
C MET A 257 3.45 -8.37 -2.26
N LEU A 258 2.43 -8.64 -1.43
CA LEU A 258 1.83 -7.64 -0.55
C LEU A 258 2.86 -7.07 0.43
N GLN A 259 3.70 -7.94 1.00
CA GLN A 259 4.79 -7.53 1.89
C GLN A 259 5.84 -6.65 1.19
N MET A 260 6.12 -6.91 -0.10
CA MET A 260 7.00 -6.06 -0.92
C MET A 260 6.32 -4.75 -1.35
N ALA A 261 4.99 -4.72 -1.48
CA ALA A 261 4.24 -3.52 -1.80
C ALA A 261 4.41 -2.46 -0.72
N VAL A 262 4.46 -2.88 0.55
CA VAL A 262 4.67 -2.00 1.71
C VAL A 262 6.12 -2.17 2.20
N SER A 263 7.05 -1.56 1.50
CA SER A 263 8.47 -1.54 1.93
C SER A 263 8.64 -0.53 3.07
N ARG A 264 9.22 -0.96 4.18
CA ARG A 264 9.59 -0.06 5.30
C ARG A 264 10.43 1.13 4.86
N GLN A 265 11.26 0.95 3.85
CA GLN A 265 12.06 2.05 3.27
C GLN A 265 11.20 3.12 2.60
N ARG A 266 10.06 2.75 1.99
CA ARG A 266 9.13 3.69 1.37
C ARG A 266 8.43 4.56 2.41
N GLU A 267 8.04 3.98 3.54
CA GLU A 267 7.44 4.73 4.65
C GLU A 267 8.41 5.78 5.21
N PHE A 268 9.67 5.39 5.46
CA PHE A 268 10.68 6.35 5.91
C PHE A 268 11.01 7.42 4.87
N LEU A 269 10.97 7.05 3.59
CA LEU A 269 11.15 8.01 2.51
C LEU A 269 9.96 8.98 2.44
N ALA A 270 8.73 8.49 2.59
CA ALA A 270 7.53 9.31 2.61
C ALA A 270 7.52 10.25 3.82
N ASP A 271 7.94 9.77 5.01
CA ASP A 271 8.11 10.61 6.20
C ASP A 271 9.13 11.74 5.96
N SER A 272 10.30 11.40 5.42
CA SER A 272 11.36 12.38 5.13
C SER A 272 10.93 13.39 4.07
N SER A 273 10.22 12.93 3.03
CA SER A 273 9.68 13.79 1.97
C SER A 273 8.57 14.69 2.49
N GLY A 274 7.69 14.15 3.35
CA GLY A 274 6.65 14.95 4.00
C GLY A 274 7.26 16.08 4.87
N VAL A 275 8.34 15.78 5.59
CA VAL A 275 9.09 16.79 6.34
C VAL A 275 9.77 17.79 5.40
N GLU A 276 10.29 17.36 4.25
CA GLU A 276 10.83 18.28 3.25
C GLU A 276 9.80 19.29 2.76
N LEU A 277 8.58 18.85 2.51
CA LEU A 277 7.46 19.69 2.04
C LEU A 277 6.96 20.65 3.13
N THR A 278 6.76 20.18 4.35
CA THR A 278 6.19 20.96 5.44
C THR A 278 7.22 21.80 6.21
N ARG A 279 8.50 21.41 6.16
CA ARG A 279 9.57 21.92 7.04
C ARG A 279 9.24 21.78 8.54
N ASN A 280 8.29 20.91 8.88
CA ASN A 280 7.80 20.71 10.23
C ASN A 280 7.75 19.22 10.60
N PRO A 281 8.86 18.61 11.05
CA PRO A 281 8.87 17.20 11.47
C PRO A 281 8.03 16.94 12.73
N SER A 282 7.80 17.98 13.57
CA SER A 282 6.99 17.83 14.79
C SER A 282 5.52 17.60 14.49
N GLY A 283 4.99 18.20 13.42
CA GLY A 283 3.59 18.00 13.01
C GLY A 283 3.30 16.54 12.70
N LEU A 284 4.09 15.91 11.81
CA LEU A 284 3.92 14.50 11.48
C LEU A 284 4.19 13.58 12.69
N ALA A 285 5.22 13.87 13.49
CA ALA A 285 5.54 13.08 14.68
C ALA A 285 4.38 13.07 15.69
N SER A 286 3.79 14.25 15.97
CA SER A 286 2.64 14.39 16.85
C SER A 286 1.39 13.72 16.30
N ALA A 287 1.13 13.85 14.97
CA ALA A 287 0.04 13.15 14.30
C ALA A 287 0.14 11.63 14.49
N LEU A 288 1.31 11.05 14.21
CA LEU A 288 1.56 9.62 14.38
C LEU A 288 1.40 9.18 15.84
N GLU A 289 1.81 9.98 16.82
CA GLU A 289 1.60 9.68 18.23
C GLU A 289 0.09 9.63 18.59
N LYS A 290 -0.68 10.59 18.13
CA LYS A 290 -2.14 10.62 18.37
C LYS A 290 -2.83 9.43 17.72
N ILE A 291 -2.55 9.16 16.44
CA ILE A 291 -3.13 8.03 15.70
C ILE A 291 -2.74 6.69 16.36
N SER A 292 -1.50 6.55 16.83
CA SER A 292 -1.03 5.31 17.46
C SER A 292 -1.67 5.00 18.80
N LYS A 293 -1.99 6.04 19.58
CA LYS A 293 -2.64 5.93 20.89
C LYS A 293 -4.14 5.69 20.80
N ASP A 294 -4.72 5.96 19.66
CA ASP A 294 -6.13 5.74 19.43
C ASP A 294 -6.44 4.24 19.41
N SER A 295 -7.42 3.82 20.18
CA SER A 295 -7.83 2.42 20.31
C SER A 295 -9.01 2.05 19.42
N GLU A 296 -9.65 3.04 18.78
CA GLU A 296 -10.81 2.79 17.93
C GLU A 296 -10.42 1.93 16.71
N PRO A 297 -11.14 0.84 16.43
CA PRO A 297 -10.94 0.06 15.23
C PRO A 297 -11.52 0.81 14.04
N LEU A 298 -10.82 0.81 12.92
CA LEU A 298 -11.35 1.31 11.66
C LEU A 298 -12.32 0.27 11.07
N GLU A 299 -13.62 0.54 11.14
CA GLU A 299 -14.66 -0.41 10.77
C GLU A 299 -14.68 -0.76 9.29
N VAL A 300 -14.35 0.21 8.44
CA VAL A 300 -14.32 0.07 6.97
C VAL A 300 -13.07 -0.66 6.45
N ALA A 301 -12.08 -0.92 7.31
CA ALA A 301 -10.84 -1.57 6.89
C ALA A 301 -11.04 -3.06 6.62
N ASN A 302 -10.52 -3.53 5.50
CA ASN A 302 -10.52 -4.94 5.13
C ASN A 302 -9.11 -5.40 4.72
N ARG A 303 -8.93 -6.71 4.50
CA ARG A 303 -7.63 -7.29 4.13
C ARG A 303 -7.04 -6.73 2.84
N ALA A 304 -7.88 -6.26 1.92
CA ALA A 304 -7.44 -5.69 0.65
C ALA A 304 -6.99 -4.23 0.78
N THR A 305 -7.54 -3.46 1.74
CA THR A 305 -7.27 -2.03 1.89
C THR A 305 -6.33 -1.69 3.05
N GLN A 306 -6.17 -2.58 4.05
CA GLN A 306 -5.41 -2.32 5.27
C GLN A 306 -3.98 -1.80 5.07
N HIS A 307 -3.34 -2.18 3.97
CA HIS A 307 -1.96 -1.81 3.65
C HIS A 307 -1.83 -0.42 3.04
N LEU A 308 -2.94 0.24 2.71
CA LEU A 308 -2.97 1.60 2.16
C LEU A 308 -2.94 2.66 3.25
N TYR A 309 -3.46 2.36 4.43
CA TYR A 309 -3.62 3.31 5.52
C TYR A 309 -2.29 3.70 6.15
N ILE A 310 -2.15 4.97 6.58
CA ILE A 310 -0.92 5.49 7.21
C ILE A 310 -0.52 4.73 8.47
N VAL A 311 -1.51 4.19 9.20
CA VAL A 311 -1.32 3.28 10.34
C VAL A 311 -2.20 2.06 10.13
N ASN A 312 -1.64 0.85 10.35
CA ASN A 312 -2.38 -0.39 10.17
C ASN A 312 -3.64 -0.41 11.06
N PRO A 313 -4.85 -0.43 10.48
CA PRO A 313 -6.10 -0.36 11.23
C PRO A 313 -6.44 -1.63 12.01
N ILE A 314 -5.81 -2.78 11.69
CA ILE A 314 -6.12 -4.08 12.30
C ILE A 314 -5.15 -4.35 13.46
N LYS A 315 -5.20 -3.52 14.52
CA LYS A 315 -4.32 -3.64 15.68
C LYS A 315 -4.59 -4.88 16.55
N GLN A 316 -5.82 -5.35 16.63
CA GLN A 316 -6.23 -6.38 17.58
C GLN A 316 -5.71 -7.81 17.27
N PHE A 317 -5.36 -8.10 16.01
CA PHE A 317 -4.84 -9.41 15.61
C PHE A 317 -3.30 -9.52 15.69
N SER A 318 -2.58 -8.45 15.96
CA SER A 318 -1.14 -8.34 15.77
C SER A 318 -0.29 -8.50 17.04
N MET A 319 -0.85 -8.59 18.24
CA MET A 319 -0.04 -8.65 19.47
C MET A 319 0.79 -9.95 19.65
N LYS A 320 0.62 -10.96 18.80
CA LYS A 320 1.43 -12.20 18.82
C LYS A 320 2.01 -12.65 17.47
N SER A 321 1.74 -11.98 16.37
CA SER A 321 2.40 -12.31 15.12
C SER A 321 3.70 -11.52 14.98
N SER A 322 4.78 -12.25 14.72
CA SER A 322 6.15 -11.75 14.62
C SER A 322 6.23 -10.40 13.87
N ALA A 323 7.10 -9.51 14.32
CA ALA A 323 7.48 -8.24 13.70
C ALA A 323 7.88 -8.37 12.19
N LEU A 324 8.07 -9.60 11.72
CA LEU A 324 8.34 -9.97 10.33
C LEU A 324 7.10 -9.86 9.41
N MET A 325 5.88 -9.89 9.97
CA MET A 325 4.63 -9.87 9.19
C MET A 325 3.92 -8.51 9.19
N SER A 326 4.42 -7.49 9.91
CA SER A 326 3.83 -6.16 9.86
C SER A 326 4.15 -5.47 8.53
N THR A 327 3.13 -4.96 7.87
CA THR A 327 3.23 -4.25 6.58
C THR A 327 3.90 -2.88 6.71
N HIS A 328 3.80 -2.23 7.87
CA HIS A 328 4.42 -0.94 8.18
C HIS A 328 5.58 -1.10 9.18
N PRO A 329 6.58 -0.18 9.16
CA PRO A 329 7.58 -0.13 10.21
C PRO A 329 6.92 0.17 11.57
N PRO A 330 7.57 -0.24 12.70
CA PRO A 330 7.09 0.15 14.01
C PRO A 330 6.90 1.66 14.09
N ILE A 331 5.74 2.10 14.57
CA ILE A 331 5.37 3.52 14.57
C ILE A 331 6.30 4.33 15.47
N GLU A 332 6.79 3.73 16.55
CA GLU A 332 7.79 4.32 17.46
C GLU A 332 9.10 4.62 16.73
N ALA A 333 9.50 3.76 15.76
CA ALA A 333 10.70 4.00 14.97
C ALA A 333 10.53 5.20 14.05
N ARG A 334 9.35 5.39 13.42
CA ARG A 334 9.02 6.55 12.60
C ARG A 334 9.05 7.83 13.45
N ILE A 335 8.36 7.83 14.60
CA ILE A 335 8.29 8.96 15.53
C ILE A 335 9.69 9.36 16.02
N ASN A 336 10.53 8.39 16.40
CA ASN A 336 11.89 8.66 16.88
C ASN A 336 12.77 9.29 15.82
N ILE A 337 12.67 8.83 14.56
CA ILE A 337 13.39 9.43 13.42
C ILE A 337 12.92 10.87 13.19
N LEU A 338 11.61 11.12 13.14
CA LEU A 338 11.06 12.47 12.97
C LEU A 338 11.50 13.41 14.09
N LYS A 339 11.47 12.96 15.35
CA LYS A 339 11.98 13.73 16.49
C LYS A 339 13.49 14.01 16.42
N SER A 340 14.27 13.11 15.84
CA SER A 340 15.70 13.36 15.64
C SER A 340 16.00 14.45 14.60
N MET A 341 15.06 14.73 13.69
CA MET A 341 15.17 15.81 12.70
C MET A 341 14.94 17.20 13.32
N LEU A 342 14.40 17.28 14.53
CA LEU A 342 14.21 18.53 15.30
C LEU A 342 15.51 19.04 15.96
N ARG A 343 16.52 18.19 16.06
CA ARG A 343 17.82 18.50 16.66
C ARG A 343 18.82 18.93 15.61
#